data_099500303d51fe14d474f3c395502f27
#
_entry.id   099500303d51fe14d474f3c395502f27
#
_cell.length_a   1.000
_cell.length_b   1.000
_cell.length_c   1.000
_cell.angle_alpha   90.00
_cell.angle_beta   90.00
_cell.angle_gamma   90.00
#
_symmetry.space_group_name_H-M   'P 1'
#
loop_
_entity.id
_entity.type
_entity.pdbx_description
1 polymer ?
#
loop_
_entity_poly.entity_id
_entity_poly.type
_entity_poly.pdbx_seq_one_letter_code
_entity_poly.pdbx_strand_id
1 'polypeptide(L)'
;MATQYRRMPLAVEAIFRTDGSFTPKRLLFRDNTFDITRVVSIRRYCPQQVRAIATFEYTVIIDSQERKIYFEPDTNTWFSVKEVYDTK
;
A
#
# COMPACT_ATOMS: atom_id res chain seq x y z
N MET A 1 17.39 -20.04 3.08
CA MET A 1 16.14 -19.87 2.91
C MET A 1 15.77 -18.56 2.45
N ALA A 2 15.10 -18.41 1.43
CA ALA A 2 14.77 -17.13 0.86
C ALA A 2 13.45 -16.66 1.41
N THR A 3 13.34 -15.39 1.74
CA THR A 3 12.12 -14.80 2.15
C THR A 3 11.42 -14.28 0.92
N GLN A 4 10.19 -14.65 0.76
CA GLN A 4 9.41 -14.21 -0.36
C GLN A 4 8.36 -13.24 0.10
N TYR A 5 7.98 -12.34 -0.76
CA TYR A 5 6.95 -11.36 -0.46
C TYR A 5 5.78 -11.57 -1.41
N ARG A 6 4.60 -11.47 -0.87
CA ARG A 6 3.40 -11.61 -1.66
C ARG A 6 2.61 -10.34 -1.58
N ARG A 7 2.12 -9.89 -2.72
CA ARG A 7 1.25 -8.73 -2.75
C ARG A 7 -0.16 -9.14 -2.39
N MET A 8 -0.77 -8.39 -1.50
CA MET A 8 -2.13 -8.62 -1.07
C MET A 8 -2.95 -7.45 -1.57
N PRO A 9 -3.83 -7.66 -2.55
CA PRO A 9 -4.60 -6.54 -3.09
C PRO A 9 -5.49 -5.91 -2.03
N LEU A 10 -5.62 -4.60 -2.11
CA LEU A 10 -6.44 -3.84 -1.18
C LEU A 10 -7.38 -2.94 -1.96
N ALA A 11 -8.57 -2.76 -1.45
CA ALA A 11 -9.48 -1.78 -1.97
C ALA A 11 -9.34 -0.53 -1.10
N VAL A 12 -9.17 0.61 -1.72
CA VAL A 12 -8.94 1.85 -0.99
C VAL A 12 -9.86 2.93 -1.54
N GLU A 13 -10.50 3.65 -0.64
CA GLU A 13 -11.27 4.82 -1.01
C GLU A 13 -10.38 6.02 -0.83
N ALA A 14 -10.32 6.87 -1.81
CA ALA A 14 -9.45 8.03 -1.77
C ALA A 14 -10.21 9.27 -2.19
N ILE A 15 -9.76 10.40 -1.73
CA ILE A 15 -10.32 11.68 -2.13
C ILE A 15 -9.37 12.27 -3.14
N PHE A 16 -9.88 12.54 -4.35
CA PHE A 16 -9.08 13.16 -5.40
C PHE A 16 -9.40 14.64 -5.43
N ARG A 17 -8.38 15.44 -5.55
CA ARG A 17 -8.54 16.89 -5.60
C ARG A 17 -8.48 17.38 -7.02
N THR A 18 -8.88 18.62 -7.22
CA THR A 18 -8.93 19.17 -8.56
C THR A 18 -7.56 19.30 -9.20
N ASP A 19 -6.49 19.34 -8.42
CA ASP A 19 -5.15 19.41 -8.96
C ASP A 19 -4.57 18.06 -9.33
N GLY A 20 -5.37 17.01 -9.18
CA GLY A 20 -4.89 15.66 -9.52
C GLY A 20 -4.28 14.89 -8.36
N SER A 21 -4.04 15.51 -7.24
CA SER A 21 -3.51 14.81 -6.09
C SER A 21 -4.61 14.05 -5.39
N PHE A 22 -4.25 13.09 -4.58
CA PHE A 22 -5.26 12.32 -3.84
C PHE A 22 -4.72 11.88 -2.49
N THR A 23 -5.65 11.57 -1.60
CA THR A 23 -5.32 11.10 -0.27
C THR A 23 -6.16 9.85 0.02
N PRO A 24 -5.54 8.74 0.40
CA PRO A 24 -6.32 7.57 0.79
C PRO A 24 -7.02 7.83 2.12
N LYS A 25 -8.30 7.49 2.19
CA LYS A 25 -9.08 7.77 3.36
C LYS A 25 -9.57 6.53 4.08
N ARG A 26 -9.78 5.46 3.37
CA ARG A 26 -10.33 4.25 3.97
C ARG A 26 -9.85 3.02 3.23
N LEU A 27 -9.58 1.98 3.98
CA LEU A 27 -9.10 0.75 3.45
C LEU A 27 -10.14 -0.32 3.69
N LEU A 28 -10.43 -1.12 2.68
CA LEU A 28 -11.36 -2.22 2.81
C LEU A 28 -10.59 -3.52 2.66
N PHE A 29 -10.73 -4.41 3.62
CA PHE A 29 -10.05 -5.69 3.55
C PHE A 29 -10.92 -6.75 4.22
N ARG A 30 -11.30 -7.77 3.46
CA ARG A 30 -12.09 -8.87 3.99
C ARG A 30 -13.34 -8.40 4.70
N ASP A 31 -14.14 -7.65 4.05
CA ASP A 31 -15.42 -7.18 4.58
C ASP A 31 -15.28 -6.22 5.77
N ASN A 32 -14.10 -5.81 6.09
CA ASN A 32 -13.89 -4.82 7.15
C ASN A 32 -13.40 -3.52 6.55
N THR A 33 -13.75 -2.42 7.19
CA THR A 33 -13.32 -1.12 6.76
C THR A 33 -12.43 -0.53 7.82
N PHE A 34 -11.35 0.06 7.41
CA PHE A 34 -10.40 0.66 8.34
C PHE A 34 -10.16 2.11 7.92
N ASP A 35 -10.43 3.05 8.79
CA ASP A 35 -10.21 4.46 8.47
C ASP A 35 -8.73 4.78 8.56
N ILE A 36 -8.25 5.50 7.56
CA ILE A 36 -6.89 6.00 7.56
C ILE A 36 -6.94 7.38 8.17
N THR A 37 -6.44 7.53 9.38
CA THR A 37 -6.58 8.78 10.10
C THR A 37 -5.48 9.76 9.71
N ARG A 38 -4.37 9.28 9.18
CA ARG A 38 -3.28 10.17 8.82
C ARG A 38 -2.36 9.50 7.83
N VAL A 39 -1.83 10.28 6.90
CA VAL A 39 -0.77 9.83 6.01
C VAL A 39 0.52 10.45 6.53
N VAL A 40 1.42 9.62 7.01
CA VAL A 40 2.65 10.11 7.61
C VAL A 40 3.67 10.46 6.54
N SER A 41 3.82 9.64 5.54
CA SER A 41 4.78 9.90 4.48
C SER A 41 4.43 9.15 3.22
N ILE A 42 4.92 9.61 2.11
CA ILE A 42 4.77 8.99 0.82
C ILE A 42 6.13 9.02 0.17
N ARG A 43 6.60 7.88 -0.31
CA ARG A 43 7.86 7.88 -1.01
C ARG A 43 7.87 6.84 -2.12
N ARG A 44 8.73 7.03 -3.08
CA ARG A 44 8.86 6.08 -4.15
C ARG A 44 9.58 4.84 -3.62
N TYR A 45 9.07 3.70 -4.01
CA TYR A 45 9.67 2.45 -3.60
C TYR A 45 10.09 1.69 -4.85
N CYS A 46 11.37 1.48 -5.02
CA CYS A 46 11.87 0.75 -6.16
C CYS A 46 12.66 -0.44 -5.67
N PRO A 47 12.10 -1.60 -5.74
CA PRO A 47 12.82 -2.80 -5.35
C PRO A 47 13.98 -3.00 -6.29
N GLN A 48 15.07 -3.39 -5.70
CA GLN A 48 16.19 -3.53 -6.52
C GLN A 48 16.08 -4.53 -7.58
N GLN A 49 15.28 -5.46 -7.55
CA GLN A 49 15.27 -6.40 -8.46
C GLN A 49 14.46 -6.12 -9.47
N VAL A 50 14.60 -5.63 -10.33
CA VAL A 50 13.83 -5.68 -11.28
C VAL A 50 13.32 -4.71 -11.97
N ARG A 51 13.05 -4.73 -12.96
CA ARG A 51 12.44 -3.96 -13.81
C ARG A 51 11.17 -3.58 -13.28
N ALA A 52 10.97 -3.50 -12.10
CA ALA A 52 9.69 -3.15 -11.60
C ALA A 52 9.44 -1.69 -11.77
N ILE A 53 8.25 -1.37 -12.13
CA ILE A 53 7.83 -0.02 -12.18
C ILE A 53 7.78 0.50 -10.77
N ALA A 54 8.23 1.69 -10.55
CA ALA A 54 8.29 2.25 -9.22
C ALA A 54 6.91 2.37 -8.63
N THR A 55 6.74 1.90 -7.44
CA THR A 55 5.48 2.06 -6.72
C THR A 55 5.66 3.15 -5.68
N PHE A 56 4.58 3.59 -5.09
CA PHE A 56 4.65 4.55 -4.00
C PHE A 56 4.34 3.85 -2.69
N GLU A 57 5.17 4.09 -1.68
CA GLU A 57 4.95 3.53 -0.37
C GLU A 57 4.31 4.60 0.48
N TYR A 58 3.12 4.32 0.98
CA TYR A 58 2.42 5.23 1.87
C TYR A 58 2.53 4.68 3.28
N THR A 59 3.04 5.50 4.19
CA THR A 59 3.01 5.14 5.60
C THR A 59 1.81 5.83 6.19
N VAL A 60 0.87 5.08 6.70
CA VAL A 60 -0.42 5.59 7.17
C VAL A 60 -0.69 5.13 8.60
N ILE A 61 -1.58 5.84 9.27
CA ILE A 61 -2.00 5.44 10.63
C ILE A 61 -3.40 4.85 10.53
N ILE A 62 -3.55 3.63 11.01
CA ILE A 62 -4.82 2.95 11.08
C ILE A 62 -4.92 2.37 12.48
N ASP A 63 -5.98 2.70 13.19
CA ASP A 63 -6.20 2.23 14.58
C ASP A 63 -4.99 2.54 15.45
N SER A 64 -4.47 3.72 15.33
CA SER A 64 -3.32 4.19 16.10
C SER A 64 -2.04 3.41 15.85
N GLN A 65 -2.00 2.67 14.75
CA GLN A 65 -0.80 1.92 14.40
C GLN A 65 -0.29 2.34 13.05
N GLU A 66 1.00 2.38 12.90
CA GLU A 66 1.60 2.73 11.64
C GLU A 66 1.60 1.52 10.72
N ARG A 67 1.13 1.70 9.51
CA ARG A 67 1.07 0.62 8.53
C ARG A 67 1.57 1.12 7.20
N LYS A 68 2.07 0.22 6.37
CA LYS A 68 2.54 0.59 5.04
C LYS A 68 1.66 -0.05 4.00
N ILE A 69 1.20 0.78 3.07
CA ILE A 69 0.45 0.29 1.94
C ILE A 69 1.11 0.86 0.68
N TYR A 70 0.90 0.22 -0.43
CA TYR A 70 1.60 0.55 -1.66
C TYR A 70 0.62 0.84 -2.77
N PHE A 71 0.93 1.83 -3.58
CA PHE A 71 0.10 2.20 -4.71
C PHE A 71 0.91 2.04 -5.99
N GLU A 72 0.35 1.31 -6.94
CA GLU A 72 1.00 1.13 -8.22
C GLU A 72 0.32 2.00 -9.26
N PRO A 73 0.94 3.06 -9.72
CA PRO A 73 0.27 4.00 -10.61
C PRO A 73 -0.03 3.42 -11.98
N ASP A 74 0.80 2.44 -12.43
CA ASP A 74 0.59 1.84 -13.70
C ASP A 74 -0.76 1.19 -13.82
N THR A 75 -1.25 0.56 -12.79
CA THR A 75 -2.51 -0.15 -12.83
C THR A 75 -3.56 0.50 -11.94
N ASN A 76 -3.20 1.57 -11.22
CA ASN A 76 -4.10 2.25 -10.30
C ASN A 76 -4.59 1.29 -9.22
N THR A 77 -3.71 0.47 -8.70
CA THR A 77 -4.12 -0.51 -7.68
C THR A 77 -3.32 -0.31 -6.41
N TRP A 78 -3.92 -0.73 -5.32
CA TRP A 78 -3.28 -0.66 -4.01
C TRP A 78 -3.04 -2.08 -3.50
N PHE A 79 -1.98 -2.25 -2.73
CA PHE A 79 -1.69 -3.56 -2.15
C PHE A 79 -0.88 -3.40 -0.88
N SER A 80 -0.89 -4.44 -0.06
CA SER A 80 0.05 -4.55 1.04
C SER A 80 0.99 -5.69 0.72
N VAL A 81 2.09 -5.78 1.43
CA VAL A 81 3.06 -6.82 1.19
C VAL A 81 3.13 -7.68 2.42
N LYS A 82 3.01 -8.98 2.20
CA LYS A 82 3.11 -9.91 3.28
C LYS A 82 4.35 -10.75 3.08
N GLU A 83 5.11 -10.92 4.14
CA GLU A 83 6.29 -11.74 4.08
C GLU A 83 5.89 -13.19 4.21
N VAL A 84 6.35 -14.02 3.32
CA VAL A 84 6.01 -15.43 3.32
C VAL A 84 7.30 -16.20 3.47
N TYR A 85 7.37 -17.04 4.48
CA TYR A 85 8.54 -17.85 4.68
C TYR A 85 8.34 -19.23 4.06
N ASP A 86 9.37 -19.70 3.42
CA ASP A 86 9.31 -20.96 2.78
C ASP A 86 9.66 -22.00 3.82
N THR A 87 8.66 -22.66 4.37
CA THR A 87 8.98 -23.62 5.34
C THR A 87 8.93 -24.93 4.70
N LYS A 88 9.76 -25.67 4.76
CA LYS A 88 9.72 -26.87 4.11
C LYS A 88 10.08 -27.91 4.85
#